data_92ba24674a80884a3f56f8a7d8e9e8f9
#
_entry.id   92ba24674a80884a3f56f8a7d8e9e8f9
#
_cell.length_a   1.000
_cell.length_b   1.000
_cell.length_c   1.000
_cell.angle_alpha   90.00
_cell.angle_beta   90.00
_cell.angle_gamma   90.00
#
_symmetry.space_group_name_H-M   'P 1'
#
loop_
_entity.id
_entity.type
_entity.pdbx_description
1 polymer ?
#
loop_
_entity_poly.entity_id
_entity_poly.type
_entity_poly.pdbx_seq_one_letter_code
_entity_poly.pdbx_strand_id
1 'polypeptide(L)'
;MNTFDQTVVDAVLAHMGDDHGEDNIIIARGNGAPEASASQMVDLDGEGGVWRVTENGETRELRISWPDGPITERPQIRRAVVILYRNACKQLGIDPQQDEASHEPAKPFSQVIREGSWSDHDDSEGADFMASIMRGTATRDDYVALVAQHFFMYEALEAVVDEVVNDERFAPFHDENLRRLAALNDDLTVLIGENWRDEIEPVPATAEYAERIRQVGAEGWVPGIIAHHYTRYLGDLSGGQMIAKRVVRQHGFENGEGTKFYDFKELGSLPGFKERYREALDALGESFNDVEQARMLHEVRRAYGFNTAVFIDMAKAKQQ
;
A
#
# COMPACT_ATOMS: atom_id res chain seq x y z
N MET A 1 -12.91 -27.91 -13.18
CA MET A 1 -11.87 -27.04 -13.78
C MET A 1 -11.26 -26.28 -12.62
N ASN A 2 -9.97 -26.40 -12.38
CA ASN A 2 -9.33 -25.76 -11.23
C ASN A 2 -9.44 -24.24 -11.41
N THR A 3 -10.05 -23.54 -10.46
CA THR A 3 -10.28 -22.09 -10.53
C THR A 3 -9.02 -21.30 -10.19
N PHE A 4 -8.04 -21.96 -9.53
CA PHE A 4 -6.79 -21.37 -9.09
C PHE A 4 -5.60 -21.96 -9.82
N ASP A 5 -4.55 -21.14 -10.01
CA ASP A 5 -3.25 -21.61 -10.49
C ASP A 5 -2.63 -22.62 -9.51
N GLN A 6 -1.94 -23.64 -10.02
CA GLN A 6 -1.34 -24.69 -9.20
C GLN A 6 -0.37 -24.14 -8.16
N THR A 7 0.37 -23.07 -8.47
CA THR A 7 1.29 -22.43 -7.53
C THR A 7 0.57 -21.81 -6.32
N VAL A 8 -0.66 -21.31 -6.53
CA VAL A 8 -1.52 -20.79 -5.45
C VAL A 8 -2.00 -21.96 -4.58
N VAL A 9 -2.46 -23.06 -5.20
CA VAL A 9 -2.91 -24.26 -4.49
C VAL A 9 -1.77 -24.79 -3.61
N ASP A 10 -0.59 -25.03 -4.21
CA ASP A 10 0.57 -25.58 -3.52
C ASP A 10 1.00 -24.71 -2.32
N ALA A 11 0.99 -23.40 -2.47
CA ALA A 11 1.33 -22.47 -1.38
C ALA A 11 0.32 -22.52 -0.22
N VAL A 12 -0.98 -22.66 -0.52
CA VAL A 12 -2.02 -22.78 0.51
C VAL A 12 -1.92 -24.13 1.22
N LEU A 13 -1.69 -25.23 0.48
CA LEU A 13 -1.56 -26.56 1.07
C LEU A 13 -0.35 -26.66 1.98
N ALA A 14 0.80 -26.10 1.58
CA ALA A 14 1.99 -26.03 2.41
C ALA A 14 1.72 -25.27 3.72
N HIS A 15 1.15 -24.06 3.64
CA HIS A 15 0.80 -23.25 4.80
C HIS A 15 -0.19 -23.96 5.74
N MET A 16 -1.24 -24.56 5.19
CA MET A 16 -2.22 -25.32 5.99
C MET A 16 -1.61 -26.59 6.63
N GLY A 17 -0.60 -27.18 6.00
CA GLY A 17 0.08 -28.38 6.52
C GLY A 17 1.09 -28.06 7.62
N ASP A 18 1.86 -27.00 7.44
CA ASP A 18 2.98 -26.65 8.33
C ASP A 18 2.50 -25.92 9.61
N ASP A 19 1.51 -25.02 9.48
CA ASP A 19 1.14 -24.09 10.55
C ASP A 19 -0.23 -24.39 11.18
N HIS A 20 -1.12 -25.15 10.50
CA HIS A 20 -2.52 -25.34 10.89
C HIS A 20 -2.94 -26.81 11.08
N GLY A 21 -2.03 -27.66 11.56
CA GLY A 21 -2.30 -29.09 11.73
C GLY A 21 -3.50 -29.41 12.64
N GLU A 22 -3.61 -28.74 13.77
CA GLU A 22 -4.73 -28.90 14.72
C GLU A 22 -6.03 -28.31 14.17
N ASP A 23 -5.97 -27.19 13.48
CA ASP A 23 -7.14 -26.54 12.85
C ASP A 23 -7.74 -27.43 11.79
N ASN A 24 -6.90 -28.14 10.99
CA ASN A 24 -7.36 -29.12 10.01
C ASN A 24 -8.17 -30.23 10.67
N ILE A 25 -7.77 -30.70 11.84
CA ILE A 25 -8.50 -31.74 12.61
C ILE A 25 -9.86 -31.20 13.08
N ILE A 26 -9.89 -29.98 13.63
CA ILE A 26 -11.12 -29.31 14.08
C ILE A 26 -12.07 -29.10 12.90
N ILE A 27 -11.58 -28.61 11.77
CA ILE A 27 -12.38 -28.45 10.53
C ILE A 27 -12.98 -29.79 10.13
N ALA A 28 -12.18 -30.86 10.08
CA ALA A 28 -12.67 -32.19 9.70
C ALA A 28 -13.74 -32.71 10.66
N ARG A 29 -13.54 -32.55 11.96
CA ARG A 29 -14.49 -33.00 12.99
C ARG A 29 -15.83 -32.30 12.89
N GLY A 30 -15.82 -31.00 12.64
CA GLY A 30 -17.05 -30.21 12.44
C GLY A 30 -17.74 -30.42 11.10
N ASN A 31 -17.10 -31.12 10.13
CA ASN A 31 -17.63 -31.27 8.78
C ASN A 31 -17.76 -32.73 8.33
N GLY A 32 -18.00 -33.66 9.21
CA GLY A 32 -18.40 -35.05 8.88
C GLY A 32 -17.34 -36.11 9.17
N ALA A 33 -16.34 -35.82 10.00
CA ALA A 33 -15.39 -36.78 10.53
C ALA A 33 -15.19 -36.53 12.06
N PRO A 34 -16.23 -36.78 12.89
CA PRO A 34 -16.24 -36.39 14.31
C PRO A 34 -15.12 -37.04 15.14
N GLU A 35 -14.64 -38.22 14.73
CA GLU A 35 -13.58 -39.00 15.40
C GLU A 35 -12.22 -38.86 14.70
N ALA A 36 -12.03 -37.81 13.87
CA ALA A 36 -10.77 -37.59 13.17
C ALA A 36 -9.59 -37.49 14.14
N SER A 37 -8.57 -38.36 13.96
CA SER A 37 -7.32 -38.35 14.70
C SER A 37 -6.18 -37.63 13.97
N ALA A 38 -6.30 -37.46 12.64
CA ALA A 38 -5.42 -36.66 11.81
C ALA A 38 -6.20 -36.09 10.62
N SER A 39 -5.80 -34.90 10.17
CA SER A 39 -6.39 -34.24 9.01
C SER A 39 -5.38 -33.32 8.36
N GLN A 40 -5.36 -33.28 7.02
CA GLN A 40 -4.51 -32.41 6.22
C GLN A 40 -5.24 -31.99 4.97
N MET A 41 -5.22 -30.70 4.67
CA MET A 41 -5.72 -30.19 3.39
C MET A 41 -4.82 -30.66 2.25
N VAL A 42 -5.40 -31.29 1.21
CA VAL A 42 -4.64 -31.92 0.13
C VAL A 42 -5.00 -31.36 -1.25
N ASP A 43 -6.11 -30.65 -1.38
CA ASP A 43 -6.51 -29.98 -2.63
C ASP A 43 -7.54 -28.88 -2.32
N LEU A 44 -7.72 -27.94 -3.25
CA LEU A 44 -8.78 -26.93 -3.23
C LEU A 44 -9.11 -26.44 -4.63
N ASP A 45 -10.34 -25.98 -4.78
CA ASP A 45 -10.81 -25.27 -5.97
C ASP A 45 -11.82 -24.16 -5.60
N GLY A 46 -12.49 -23.59 -6.60
CA GLY A 46 -13.48 -22.53 -6.37
C GLY A 46 -14.70 -22.95 -5.57
N GLU A 47 -15.02 -24.23 -5.48
CA GLU A 47 -16.21 -24.75 -4.82
C GLU A 47 -15.95 -25.22 -3.38
N GLY A 48 -14.70 -25.58 -3.04
CA GLY A 48 -14.35 -26.11 -1.72
C GLY A 48 -12.91 -26.58 -1.61
N GLY A 49 -12.56 -27.09 -0.42
CA GLY A 49 -11.31 -27.78 -0.14
C GLY A 49 -11.49 -29.26 0.05
N VAL A 50 -10.41 -30.03 -0.09
CA VAL A 50 -10.35 -31.46 0.15
C VAL A 50 -9.36 -31.75 1.28
N TRP A 51 -9.82 -32.46 2.30
CA TRP A 51 -8.99 -32.90 3.43
C TRP A 51 -8.80 -34.40 3.37
N ARG A 52 -7.57 -34.85 3.53
CA ARG A 52 -7.24 -36.24 3.82
C ARG A 52 -7.38 -36.46 5.32
N VAL A 53 -8.35 -37.24 5.73
CA VAL A 53 -8.73 -37.46 7.13
C VAL A 53 -8.48 -38.89 7.52
N THR A 54 -7.86 -39.10 8.71
CA THR A 54 -7.74 -40.42 9.35
C THR A 54 -8.73 -40.51 10.51
N GLU A 55 -9.65 -41.44 10.42
CA GLU A 55 -10.73 -41.67 11.39
C GLU A 55 -10.83 -43.16 11.67
N ASN A 56 -10.80 -43.59 12.93
CA ASN A 56 -10.86 -45.01 13.35
C ASN A 56 -9.83 -45.96 12.66
N GLY A 57 -8.67 -45.41 12.29
CA GLY A 57 -7.60 -46.11 11.61
C GLY A 57 -7.74 -46.21 10.10
N GLU A 58 -8.82 -45.72 9.51
CA GLU A 58 -9.03 -45.62 8.07
C GLU A 58 -8.76 -44.20 7.58
N THR A 59 -8.16 -44.09 6.38
CA THR A 59 -7.88 -42.78 5.76
C THR A 59 -8.79 -42.59 4.55
N ARG A 60 -9.46 -41.45 4.47
CA ARG A 60 -10.35 -41.07 3.35
C ARG A 60 -10.19 -39.59 3.00
N GLU A 61 -10.67 -39.23 1.83
CA GLU A 61 -10.80 -37.82 1.45
C GLU A 61 -12.17 -37.31 1.85
N LEU A 62 -12.19 -36.09 2.43
CA LEU A 62 -13.36 -35.35 2.84
C LEU A 62 -13.39 -34.04 2.09
N ARG A 63 -14.38 -33.86 1.20
CA ARG A 63 -14.60 -32.60 0.51
C ARG A 63 -15.53 -31.72 1.34
N ILE A 64 -15.13 -30.46 1.56
CA ILE A 64 -15.89 -29.47 2.32
C ILE A 64 -16.11 -28.26 1.41
N SER A 65 -17.37 -27.90 1.18
CA SER A 65 -17.71 -26.70 0.41
C SER A 65 -17.40 -25.42 1.16
N TRP A 66 -17.08 -24.36 0.43
CA TRP A 66 -16.88 -23.05 1.06
C TRP A 66 -18.18 -22.51 1.66
N PRO A 67 -18.15 -21.93 2.88
CA PRO A 67 -19.38 -21.56 3.62
C PRO A 67 -20.24 -20.49 2.94
N ASP A 68 -19.61 -19.54 2.24
CA ASP A 68 -20.26 -18.41 1.58
C ASP A 68 -20.50 -18.65 0.07
N GLY A 69 -20.33 -19.90 -0.41
CA GLY A 69 -20.44 -20.27 -1.82
C GLY A 69 -19.12 -20.20 -2.58
N PRO A 70 -19.16 -20.35 -3.92
CA PRO A 70 -17.97 -20.41 -4.74
C PRO A 70 -17.08 -19.17 -4.64
N ILE A 71 -15.76 -19.38 -4.69
CA ILE A 71 -14.73 -18.33 -4.63
C ILE A 71 -13.88 -18.34 -5.90
N THR A 72 -13.38 -17.16 -6.30
CA THR A 72 -12.59 -17.00 -7.54
C THR A 72 -11.24 -16.33 -7.32
N GLU A 73 -11.01 -15.75 -6.13
CA GLU A 73 -9.83 -14.94 -5.81
C GLU A 73 -9.05 -15.53 -4.63
N ARG A 74 -7.72 -15.50 -4.72
CA ARG A 74 -6.82 -16.01 -3.68
C ARG A 74 -7.12 -15.49 -2.26
N PRO A 75 -7.39 -14.19 -2.02
CA PRO A 75 -7.71 -13.67 -0.69
C PRO A 75 -8.95 -14.31 -0.05
N GLN A 76 -9.89 -14.78 -0.88
CA GLN A 76 -11.13 -15.42 -0.42
C GLN A 76 -10.88 -16.80 0.18
N ILE A 77 -9.79 -17.51 -0.23
CA ILE A 77 -9.45 -18.84 0.29
C ILE A 77 -9.21 -18.75 1.80
N ARG A 78 -8.35 -17.82 2.25
CA ARG A 78 -8.05 -17.63 3.69
C ARG A 78 -9.33 -17.35 4.48
N ARG A 79 -10.16 -16.43 3.98
CA ARG A 79 -11.43 -16.09 4.63
C ARG A 79 -12.35 -17.31 4.77
N ALA A 80 -12.48 -18.10 3.71
CA ALA A 80 -13.32 -19.29 3.69
C ALA A 80 -12.84 -20.36 4.69
N VAL A 81 -11.52 -20.60 4.77
CA VAL A 81 -10.91 -21.53 5.75
C VAL A 81 -11.15 -21.06 7.18
N VAL A 82 -10.95 -19.77 7.49
CA VAL A 82 -11.21 -19.21 8.83
C VAL A 82 -12.69 -19.37 9.22
N ILE A 83 -13.62 -19.15 8.29
CA ILE A 83 -15.06 -19.35 8.56
C ILE A 83 -15.37 -20.83 8.81
N LEU A 84 -14.77 -21.75 8.03
CA LEU A 84 -14.90 -23.21 8.26
C LEU A 84 -14.43 -23.59 9.66
N TYR A 85 -13.25 -23.12 10.08
CA TYR A 85 -12.71 -23.36 11.41
C TYR A 85 -13.65 -22.85 12.52
N ARG A 86 -14.09 -21.59 12.43
CA ARG A 86 -15.00 -20.99 13.44
C ARG A 86 -16.35 -21.72 13.52
N ASN A 87 -16.89 -22.14 12.39
CA ASN A 87 -18.13 -22.91 12.33
C ASN A 87 -17.94 -24.29 12.97
N ALA A 88 -16.81 -24.95 12.71
CA ALA A 88 -16.45 -26.22 13.31
C ALA A 88 -16.30 -26.10 14.85
N CYS A 89 -15.56 -25.10 15.33
CA CYS A 89 -15.45 -24.80 16.76
C CYS A 89 -16.81 -24.63 17.42
N LYS A 90 -17.69 -23.84 16.79
CA LYS A 90 -19.06 -23.61 17.32
C LYS A 90 -19.88 -24.91 17.39
N GLN A 91 -19.78 -25.78 16.37
CA GLN A 91 -20.47 -27.06 16.36
C GLN A 91 -19.95 -28.03 17.42
N LEU A 92 -18.66 -28.00 17.69
CA LEU A 92 -18.00 -28.87 18.65
C LEU A 92 -18.03 -28.32 20.09
N GLY A 93 -18.55 -27.10 20.30
CA GLY A 93 -18.54 -26.44 21.61
C GLY A 93 -17.15 -26.09 22.11
N ILE A 94 -16.19 -25.92 21.21
CA ILE A 94 -14.82 -25.49 21.48
C ILE A 94 -14.79 -23.97 21.35
N ASP A 95 -14.26 -23.26 22.37
CA ASP A 95 -13.95 -21.85 22.18
C ASP A 95 -12.92 -21.76 21.05
N PRO A 96 -13.19 -21.00 19.97
CA PRO A 96 -12.18 -20.81 18.95
C PRO A 96 -10.95 -20.25 19.67
N GLN A 97 -9.85 -20.99 19.64
CA GLN A 97 -8.57 -20.46 20.10
C GLN A 97 -8.43 -19.13 19.36
N GLN A 98 -8.37 -18.03 20.09
CA GLN A 98 -7.89 -16.79 19.56
C GLN A 98 -6.56 -17.17 18.94
N ASP A 99 -6.42 -16.99 17.63
CA ASP A 99 -5.29 -17.46 16.83
C ASP A 99 -3.94 -17.19 17.50
N GLU A 100 -3.57 -18.01 18.49
CA GLU A 100 -2.20 -18.09 19.00
C GLU A 100 -1.32 -18.97 18.08
N ALA A 101 -1.90 -19.65 17.09
CA ALA A 101 -1.18 -20.55 16.18
C ALA A 101 -1.00 -20.01 14.76
N SER A 102 -1.41 -18.78 14.47
CA SER A 102 -0.88 -18.00 13.34
C SER A 102 -0.16 -16.77 13.88
N HIS A 103 0.69 -16.94 14.86
CA HIS A 103 1.72 -15.97 15.17
C HIS A 103 2.92 -16.14 14.22
N GLU A 104 2.72 -15.94 12.91
CA GLU A 104 3.50 -14.88 12.31
C GLU A 104 3.07 -13.62 13.07
N PRO A 105 3.98 -12.90 13.74
CA PRO A 105 3.64 -11.67 14.44
C PRO A 105 2.88 -10.83 13.44
N ALA A 106 1.70 -10.34 13.82
CA ALA A 106 0.80 -9.61 12.93
C ALA A 106 1.67 -8.66 12.12
N LYS A 107 1.66 -8.79 10.78
CA LYS A 107 2.60 -8.05 9.93
C LYS A 107 2.56 -6.59 10.36
N PRO A 108 3.70 -5.95 10.60
CA PRO A 108 3.73 -4.53 10.94
C PRO A 108 2.86 -3.75 9.96
N PHE A 109 2.07 -2.81 10.42
CA PHE A 109 1.12 -2.10 9.57
C PHE A 109 1.82 -1.38 8.40
N SER A 110 3.03 -0.90 8.60
CA SER A 110 3.90 -0.37 7.54
C SER A 110 4.18 -1.39 6.44
N GLN A 111 4.33 -2.68 6.81
CA GLN A 111 4.48 -3.76 5.84
C GLN A 111 3.17 -4.07 5.13
N VAL A 112 2.03 -4.07 5.84
CA VAL A 112 0.69 -4.25 5.25
C VAL A 112 0.42 -3.16 4.21
N ILE A 113 0.71 -1.89 4.54
CA ILE A 113 0.56 -0.77 3.60
C ILE A 113 1.46 -0.98 2.38
N ARG A 114 2.74 -1.28 2.57
CA ARG A 114 3.70 -1.45 1.48
C ARG A 114 3.30 -2.59 0.54
N GLU A 115 3.00 -3.77 1.08
CA GLU A 115 2.63 -4.93 0.28
C GLU A 115 1.26 -4.77 -0.37
N GLY A 116 0.30 -4.18 0.34
CA GLY A 116 -1.07 -3.97 -0.15
C GLY A 116 -1.20 -2.87 -1.20
N SER A 117 -0.20 -1.98 -1.35
CA SER A 117 -0.16 -0.93 -2.37
C SER A 117 0.94 -1.13 -3.42
N TRP A 118 1.63 -2.29 -3.42
CA TRP A 118 2.78 -2.52 -4.29
C TRP A 118 2.45 -2.43 -5.78
N SER A 119 1.34 -3.05 -6.22
CA SER A 119 0.91 -2.98 -7.62
C SER A 119 0.57 -1.56 -8.07
N ASP A 120 -0.08 -0.78 -7.19
CA ASP A 120 -0.42 0.61 -7.48
C ASP A 120 0.83 1.50 -7.58
N HIS A 121 1.88 1.18 -6.80
CA HIS A 121 3.19 1.82 -6.88
C HIS A 121 3.89 1.49 -8.21
N ASP A 122 3.94 0.21 -8.60
CA ASP A 122 4.55 -0.23 -9.86
C ASP A 122 3.84 0.38 -11.08
N ASP A 123 2.51 0.47 -11.05
CA ASP A 123 1.72 1.12 -12.11
C ASP A 123 2.07 2.60 -12.23
N SER A 124 2.29 3.29 -11.11
CA SER A 124 2.68 4.70 -11.08
C SER A 124 4.10 4.91 -11.64
N GLU A 125 5.07 4.09 -11.26
CA GLU A 125 6.44 4.17 -11.80
C GLU A 125 6.51 3.75 -13.27
N GLY A 126 5.69 2.79 -13.68
CA GLY A 126 5.60 2.28 -15.05
C GLY A 126 4.90 3.20 -16.03
N ALA A 127 4.19 4.24 -15.57
CA ALA A 127 3.53 5.20 -16.46
C ALA A 127 4.54 5.83 -17.42
N ASP A 128 4.20 5.93 -18.71
CA ASP A 128 5.11 6.32 -19.80
C ASP A 128 5.87 7.62 -19.52
N PHE A 129 5.20 8.59 -18.90
CA PHE A 129 5.82 9.86 -18.53
C PHE A 129 6.94 9.66 -17.51
N MET A 130 6.66 9.01 -16.38
CA MET A 130 7.65 8.76 -15.34
C MET A 130 8.77 7.84 -15.83
N ALA A 131 8.44 6.83 -16.60
CA ALA A 131 9.41 5.96 -17.25
C ALA A 131 10.37 6.75 -18.18
N SER A 132 9.92 7.82 -18.86
CA SER A 132 10.77 8.70 -19.67
C SER A 132 11.77 9.48 -18.80
N ILE A 133 11.32 10.02 -17.66
CA ILE A 133 12.19 10.67 -16.66
C ILE A 133 13.27 9.70 -16.19
N MET A 134 12.86 8.50 -15.78
CA MET A 134 13.78 7.47 -15.24
C MET A 134 14.79 6.97 -16.28
N ARG A 135 14.39 6.85 -17.55
CA ARG A 135 15.29 6.48 -18.64
C ARG A 135 16.21 7.63 -19.09
N GLY A 136 15.93 8.88 -18.69
CA GLY A 136 16.67 10.06 -19.11
C GLY A 136 16.39 10.46 -20.56
N THR A 137 15.17 10.21 -21.02
CA THR A 137 14.69 10.61 -22.37
C THR A 137 13.68 11.76 -22.33
N ALA A 138 13.24 12.17 -21.13
CA ALA A 138 12.37 13.30 -20.91
C ALA A 138 13.08 14.62 -21.27
N THR A 139 12.34 15.58 -21.82
CA THR A 139 12.89 16.92 -22.11
C THR A 139 13.02 17.75 -20.81
N ARG A 140 13.68 18.91 -20.91
CA ARG A 140 13.72 19.88 -19.78
C ARG A 140 12.29 20.37 -19.47
N ASP A 141 11.46 20.58 -20.46
CA ASP A 141 10.08 21.04 -20.29
C ASP A 141 9.22 19.97 -19.62
N ASP A 142 9.45 18.69 -19.88
CA ASP A 142 8.79 17.59 -19.14
C ASP A 142 9.15 17.64 -17.65
N TYR A 143 10.42 17.93 -17.32
CA TYR A 143 10.83 18.07 -15.94
C TYR A 143 10.22 19.31 -15.27
N VAL A 144 10.20 20.44 -15.95
CA VAL A 144 9.54 21.67 -15.48
C VAL A 144 8.06 21.41 -15.20
N ALA A 145 7.37 20.73 -16.13
CA ALA A 145 5.97 20.35 -15.95
C ALA A 145 5.79 19.44 -14.71
N LEU A 146 6.70 18.48 -14.46
CA LEU A 146 6.64 17.62 -13.27
C LEU A 146 6.77 18.43 -11.97
N VAL A 147 7.74 19.36 -11.92
CA VAL A 147 7.94 20.23 -10.74
C VAL A 147 6.71 21.11 -10.50
N ALA A 148 6.10 21.62 -11.56
CA ALA A 148 4.86 22.39 -11.46
C ALA A 148 3.69 21.58 -10.87
N GLN A 149 3.52 20.31 -11.29
CA GLN A 149 2.47 19.47 -10.70
C GLN A 149 2.77 19.15 -9.21
N HIS A 150 4.03 18.97 -8.84
CA HIS A 150 4.40 18.81 -7.42
C HIS A 150 3.99 20.03 -6.60
N PHE A 151 4.16 21.24 -7.09
CA PHE A 151 3.77 22.44 -6.36
C PHE A 151 2.30 22.39 -5.92
N PHE A 152 1.36 22.11 -6.80
CA PHE A 152 -0.08 22.07 -6.48
C PHE A 152 -0.42 20.96 -5.47
N MET A 153 0.23 19.81 -5.58
CA MET A 153 0.01 18.69 -4.65
C MET A 153 0.55 18.99 -3.26
N TYR A 154 1.75 19.56 -3.18
CA TYR A 154 2.37 19.91 -1.89
C TYR A 154 1.74 21.14 -1.24
N GLU A 155 1.24 22.10 -2.03
CA GLU A 155 0.45 23.21 -1.50
C GLU A 155 -0.79 22.71 -0.76
N ALA A 156 -1.53 21.78 -1.34
CA ALA A 156 -2.69 21.17 -0.69
C ALA A 156 -2.29 20.34 0.54
N LEU A 157 -1.23 19.53 0.43
CA LEU A 157 -0.80 18.63 1.50
C LEU A 157 -0.26 19.40 2.70
N GLU A 158 0.62 20.39 2.50
CA GLU A 158 1.22 21.15 3.59
C GLU A 158 0.19 22.04 4.30
N ALA A 159 -0.79 22.57 3.55
CA ALA A 159 -1.90 23.31 4.15
C ALA A 159 -2.74 22.45 5.11
N VAL A 160 -3.02 21.19 4.71
CA VAL A 160 -3.76 20.24 5.56
C VAL A 160 -2.91 19.76 6.74
N VAL A 161 -1.61 19.57 6.53
CA VAL A 161 -0.66 19.23 7.61
C VAL A 161 -0.62 20.31 8.68
N ASP A 162 -0.65 21.59 8.31
CA ASP A 162 -0.68 22.71 9.26
C ASP A 162 -1.88 22.66 10.24
N GLU A 163 -3.01 22.10 9.80
CA GLU A 163 -4.21 21.95 10.61
C GLU A 163 -4.09 20.82 11.65
N VAL A 164 -3.25 19.80 11.39
CA VAL A 164 -3.13 18.59 12.23
C VAL A 164 -1.76 18.43 12.88
N VAL A 165 -0.84 19.36 12.70
CA VAL A 165 0.54 19.25 13.22
C VAL A 165 0.61 19.00 14.73
N ASN A 166 -0.38 19.47 15.50
CA ASN A 166 -0.49 19.28 16.94
C ASN A 166 -1.34 18.06 17.35
N ASP A 167 -1.89 17.29 16.42
CA ASP A 167 -2.61 16.06 16.73
C ASP A 167 -1.61 14.95 17.12
N GLU A 168 -1.81 14.33 18.27
CA GLU A 168 -0.90 13.30 18.81
C GLU A 168 -0.68 12.12 17.84
N ARG A 169 -1.65 11.81 16.98
CA ARG A 169 -1.56 10.74 15.97
C ARG A 169 -0.69 11.16 14.80
N PHE A 170 -0.62 12.48 14.48
CA PHE A 170 0.18 12.99 13.38
C PHE A 170 1.60 13.40 13.82
N ALA A 171 1.79 13.83 15.05
CA ALA A 171 3.07 14.33 15.56
C ALA A 171 4.29 13.42 15.27
N PRO A 172 4.20 12.07 15.34
CA PRO A 172 5.34 11.20 15.03
C PRO A 172 5.79 11.24 13.55
N PHE A 173 4.95 11.72 12.65
CA PHE A 173 5.21 11.85 11.22
C PHE A 173 5.71 13.22 10.80
N HIS A 174 5.55 14.20 11.69
CA HIS A 174 5.91 15.58 11.40
C HIS A 174 7.42 15.81 11.54
N ASP A 175 7.98 16.50 10.55
CA ASP A 175 9.31 17.11 10.59
C ASP A 175 9.31 18.34 9.67
N GLU A 176 9.65 19.51 10.19
CA GLU A 176 9.70 20.76 9.41
C GLU A 176 10.63 20.65 8.19
N ASN A 177 11.68 19.83 8.28
CA ASN A 177 12.61 19.61 7.17
C ASN A 177 12.02 18.77 6.02
N LEU A 178 10.83 18.17 6.22
CA LEU A 178 10.07 17.54 5.12
C LEU A 178 9.42 18.57 4.20
N ARG A 179 9.10 19.77 4.65
CA ARG A 179 8.37 20.77 3.87
C ARG A 179 9.05 21.08 2.57
N ARG A 180 8.26 21.08 1.48
CA ARG A 180 8.78 21.19 0.11
C ARG A 180 8.37 22.48 -0.60
N LEU A 181 7.36 23.22 -0.12
CA LEU A 181 6.87 24.42 -0.81
C LEU A 181 7.95 25.48 -1.03
N ALA A 182 8.81 25.72 -0.05
CA ALA A 182 9.90 26.68 -0.22
C ALA A 182 10.89 26.25 -1.32
N ALA A 183 11.27 24.97 -1.31
CA ALA A 183 12.17 24.39 -2.32
C ALA A 183 11.54 24.39 -3.72
N LEU A 184 10.24 24.06 -3.83
CA LEU A 184 9.50 24.08 -5.09
C LEU A 184 9.40 25.50 -5.65
N ASN A 185 9.16 26.49 -4.79
CA ASN A 185 9.14 27.90 -5.17
C ASN A 185 10.48 28.36 -5.75
N ASP A 186 11.59 27.99 -5.09
CA ASP A 186 12.93 28.27 -5.57
C ASP A 186 13.23 27.61 -6.91
N ASP A 187 12.88 26.31 -7.03
CA ASP A 187 13.08 25.53 -8.24
C ASP A 187 12.28 26.10 -9.42
N LEU A 188 11.00 26.42 -9.23
CA LEU A 188 10.16 27.00 -10.27
C LEU A 188 10.66 28.40 -10.68
N THR A 189 11.14 29.19 -9.73
CA THR A 189 11.76 30.49 -10.05
C THR A 189 13.00 30.32 -10.96
N VAL A 190 13.83 29.35 -10.70
CA VAL A 190 15.02 29.04 -11.53
C VAL A 190 14.63 28.44 -12.88
N LEU A 191 13.64 27.56 -12.90
CA LEU A 191 13.26 26.78 -14.08
C LEU A 191 12.45 27.60 -15.09
N ILE A 192 11.57 28.50 -14.62
CA ILE A 192 10.62 29.27 -15.41
C ILE A 192 10.94 30.77 -15.33
N GLY A 193 11.09 31.33 -14.12
CA GLY A 193 11.30 32.74 -13.85
C GLY A 193 10.46 33.26 -12.70
N GLU A 194 10.59 34.55 -12.35
CA GLU A 194 9.92 35.17 -11.20
C GLU A 194 8.38 35.11 -11.25
N ASN A 195 7.81 35.08 -12.47
CA ASN A 195 6.36 35.06 -12.70
C ASN A 195 5.80 33.65 -12.91
N TRP A 196 6.53 32.62 -12.51
CA TRP A 196 6.18 31.22 -12.78
C TRP A 196 4.74 30.85 -12.36
N ARG A 197 4.17 31.52 -11.35
CA ARG A 197 2.79 31.26 -10.91
C ARG A 197 1.73 31.55 -11.96
N ASP A 198 2.00 32.49 -12.84
CA ASP A 198 1.10 32.85 -13.94
C ASP A 198 1.27 31.92 -15.16
N GLU A 199 2.33 31.09 -15.16
CA GLU A 199 2.71 30.25 -16.28
C GLU A 199 2.40 28.74 -16.04
N ILE A 200 2.02 28.35 -14.81
CA ILE A 200 1.71 26.96 -14.50
C ILE A 200 0.23 26.75 -14.23
N GLU A 201 -0.28 25.62 -14.67
CA GLU A 201 -1.63 25.16 -14.36
C GLU A 201 -1.60 23.68 -13.95
N PRO A 202 -2.47 23.25 -13.02
CA PRO A 202 -2.58 21.85 -12.68
C PRO A 202 -3.25 21.09 -13.85
N VAL A 203 -2.71 19.93 -14.23
CA VAL A 203 -3.47 19.02 -15.09
C VAL A 203 -4.70 18.50 -14.33
N PRO A 204 -5.77 18.05 -15.02
CA PRO A 204 -7.02 17.65 -14.35
C PRO A 204 -6.82 16.69 -13.19
N ALA A 205 -6.02 15.65 -13.36
CA ALA A 205 -5.74 14.69 -12.30
C ALA A 205 -4.99 15.30 -11.10
N THR A 206 -4.13 16.32 -11.31
CA THR A 206 -3.47 17.05 -10.21
C THR A 206 -4.48 17.88 -9.42
N ALA A 207 -5.39 18.56 -10.10
CA ALA A 207 -6.45 19.31 -9.44
C ALA A 207 -7.37 18.40 -8.60
N GLU A 208 -7.74 17.24 -9.14
CA GLU A 208 -8.53 16.23 -8.44
C GLU A 208 -7.78 15.67 -7.22
N TYR A 209 -6.47 15.41 -7.36
CA TYR A 209 -5.65 14.92 -6.26
C TYR A 209 -5.53 15.97 -5.13
N ALA A 210 -5.21 17.21 -5.47
CA ALA A 210 -5.14 18.31 -4.52
C ALA A 210 -6.49 18.51 -3.80
N GLU A 211 -7.61 18.41 -4.53
CA GLU A 211 -8.94 18.49 -3.95
C GLU A 211 -9.23 17.33 -3.01
N ARG A 212 -8.83 16.08 -3.36
CA ARG A 212 -8.98 14.94 -2.44
C ARG A 212 -8.20 15.15 -1.13
N ILE A 213 -6.97 15.66 -1.21
CA ILE A 213 -6.17 15.98 -0.01
C ILE A 213 -6.92 16.99 0.89
N ARG A 214 -7.46 18.06 0.29
CA ARG A 214 -8.26 19.06 1.04
C ARG A 214 -9.52 18.46 1.66
N GLN A 215 -10.22 17.55 0.95
CA GLN A 215 -11.40 16.85 1.47
C GLN A 215 -11.05 16.00 2.70
N VAL A 216 -9.94 15.26 2.66
CA VAL A 216 -9.48 14.44 3.78
C VAL A 216 -9.15 15.33 4.99
N GLY A 217 -8.55 16.51 4.75
CA GLY A 217 -8.34 17.53 5.78
C GLY A 217 -9.66 18.04 6.37
N ALA A 218 -10.61 18.43 5.53
CA ALA A 218 -11.93 18.91 5.95
C ALA A 218 -12.74 17.85 6.72
N GLU A 219 -12.54 16.56 6.42
CA GLU A 219 -13.10 15.45 7.19
C GLU A 219 -12.47 15.31 8.59
N GLY A 220 -11.33 15.97 8.87
CA GLY A 220 -10.54 15.77 10.09
C GLY A 220 -10.00 14.34 10.24
N TRP A 221 -9.86 13.63 9.13
CA TRP A 221 -9.44 12.22 9.13
C TRP A 221 -7.93 12.10 9.09
N VAL A 222 -7.28 12.21 10.26
CA VAL A 222 -5.82 12.17 10.43
C VAL A 222 -5.15 10.97 9.75
N PRO A 223 -5.63 9.71 9.87
CA PRO A 223 -5.03 8.59 9.14
C PRO A 223 -5.07 8.74 7.62
N GLY A 224 -6.10 9.37 7.08
CA GLY A 224 -6.17 9.69 5.65
C GLY A 224 -5.14 10.73 5.23
N ILE A 225 -4.89 11.76 6.07
CA ILE A 225 -3.83 12.74 5.85
C ILE A 225 -2.47 12.03 5.86
N ILE A 226 -2.23 11.13 6.82
CA ILE A 226 -0.99 10.32 6.90
C ILE A 226 -0.84 9.44 5.65
N ALA A 227 -1.92 8.91 5.07
CA ALA A 227 -1.87 8.12 3.84
C ALA A 227 -1.31 8.92 2.65
N HIS A 228 -1.76 10.17 2.45
CA HIS A 228 -1.22 11.07 1.42
C HIS A 228 0.21 11.50 1.75
N HIS A 229 0.50 11.81 3.01
CA HIS A 229 1.83 12.17 3.51
C HIS A 229 2.84 11.03 3.27
N TYR A 230 2.46 9.80 3.60
CA TYR A 230 3.25 8.58 3.32
C TYR A 230 3.57 8.45 1.83
N THR A 231 2.54 8.48 0.99
CA THR A 231 2.68 8.25 -0.46
C THR A 231 3.60 9.31 -1.09
N ARG A 232 3.46 10.58 -0.70
CA ARG A 232 4.29 11.66 -1.25
C ARG A 232 5.70 11.63 -0.70
N TYR A 233 5.90 11.80 0.60
CA TYR A 233 7.23 11.98 1.17
C TYR A 233 8.11 10.73 1.09
N LEU A 234 7.59 9.52 1.36
CA LEU A 234 8.43 8.32 1.26
C LEU A 234 8.79 7.99 -0.19
N GLY A 235 7.91 8.33 -1.15
CA GLY A 235 8.21 8.26 -2.57
C GLY A 235 9.39 9.16 -2.94
N ASP A 236 9.34 10.43 -2.54
CA ASP A 236 10.38 11.42 -2.86
C ASP A 236 11.71 11.14 -2.12
N LEU A 237 11.64 10.64 -0.87
CA LEU A 237 12.80 10.19 -0.11
C LEU A 237 13.45 8.90 -0.68
N SER A 238 12.80 8.22 -1.60
CA SER A 238 13.26 6.98 -2.24
C SER A 238 13.52 7.20 -3.74
N GLY A 239 12.49 7.12 -4.57
CA GLY A 239 12.55 7.30 -6.02
C GLY A 239 13.00 8.69 -6.42
N GLY A 240 12.58 9.73 -5.69
CA GLY A 240 12.95 11.12 -5.94
C GLY A 240 14.46 11.35 -5.97
N GLN A 241 15.23 10.64 -5.14
CA GLN A 241 16.70 10.74 -5.14
C GLN A 241 17.34 10.25 -6.44
N MET A 242 16.71 9.27 -7.12
CA MET A 242 17.15 8.79 -8.42
C MET A 242 16.76 9.78 -9.52
N ILE A 243 15.55 10.35 -9.43
CA ILE A 243 15.08 11.40 -10.34
C ILE A 243 16.04 12.59 -10.31
N ALA A 244 16.35 13.13 -9.13
CA ALA A 244 17.29 14.24 -8.98
C ALA A 244 18.62 13.99 -9.68
N LYS A 245 19.26 12.84 -9.40
CA LYS A 245 20.54 12.46 -10.03
C LYS A 245 20.42 12.35 -11.56
N ARG A 246 19.27 11.90 -12.06
CA ARG A 246 19.02 11.73 -13.49
C ARG A 246 18.89 13.08 -14.18
N VAL A 247 18.02 13.95 -13.66
CA VAL A 247 17.73 15.25 -14.28
C VAL A 247 18.93 16.21 -14.19
N VAL A 248 19.67 16.19 -13.06
CA VAL A 248 20.95 16.94 -12.94
C VAL A 248 21.93 16.54 -14.04
N ARG A 249 22.12 15.24 -14.25
CA ARG A 249 23.04 14.75 -15.29
C ARG A 249 22.55 15.08 -16.71
N GLN A 250 21.24 14.96 -16.93
CA GLN A 250 20.64 15.12 -18.27
C GLN A 250 20.57 16.58 -18.69
N HIS A 251 20.21 17.48 -17.77
CA HIS A 251 19.91 18.88 -18.11
C HIS A 251 21.00 19.85 -17.62
N GLY A 252 22.06 19.36 -16.99
CA GLY A 252 23.20 20.17 -16.59
C GLY A 252 22.92 21.13 -15.45
N PHE A 253 22.00 20.81 -14.55
CA PHE A 253 21.74 21.62 -13.36
C PHE A 253 22.97 21.62 -12.45
N GLU A 254 23.44 22.82 -12.09
CA GLU A 254 24.60 22.99 -11.22
C GLU A 254 24.17 23.36 -9.80
N ASN A 255 24.95 22.97 -8.80
CA ASN A 255 24.76 23.36 -7.41
C ASN A 255 23.37 23.13 -6.80
N GLY A 256 22.59 22.17 -7.36
CA GLY A 256 21.24 21.85 -6.92
C GLY A 256 20.16 22.84 -7.37
N GLU A 257 20.49 23.79 -8.26
CA GLU A 257 19.51 24.69 -8.86
C GLU A 257 18.48 23.90 -9.68
N GLY A 258 17.19 24.19 -9.49
CA GLY A 258 16.09 23.49 -10.14
C GLY A 258 15.80 22.09 -9.59
N THR A 259 16.51 21.64 -8.53
CA THR A 259 16.35 20.31 -7.91
C THR A 259 16.35 20.34 -6.38
N LYS A 260 16.16 21.51 -5.77
CA LYS A 260 16.08 21.69 -4.31
C LYS A 260 14.94 20.90 -3.69
N PHE A 261 13.88 20.67 -4.45
CA PHE A 261 12.76 19.82 -4.05
C PHE A 261 13.21 18.45 -3.51
N TYR A 262 14.25 17.87 -4.14
CA TYR A 262 14.77 16.55 -3.75
C TYR A 262 15.89 16.63 -2.70
N ASP A 263 16.29 17.82 -2.23
CA ASP A 263 17.31 17.97 -1.18
C ASP A 263 16.66 17.83 0.21
N PHE A 264 16.90 16.69 0.83
CA PHE A 264 16.45 16.35 2.18
C PHE A 264 17.61 16.22 3.19
N LYS A 265 18.73 16.87 2.93
CA LYS A 265 19.93 16.72 3.78
C LYS A 265 19.69 17.11 5.25
N GLU A 266 18.78 18.03 5.53
CA GLU A 266 18.45 18.49 6.89
C GLU A 266 17.72 17.41 7.72
N LEU A 267 17.16 16.36 7.08
CA LEU A 267 16.63 15.19 7.78
C LEU A 267 17.73 14.25 8.33
N GLY A 268 18.99 14.48 7.95
CA GLY A 268 20.12 13.61 8.30
C GLY A 268 20.08 12.28 7.54
N SER A 269 20.11 11.15 8.26
CA SER A 269 20.07 9.82 7.65
C SER A 269 18.71 9.51 7.07
N LEU A 270 18.55 9.50 5.74
CA LEU A 270 17.29 9.13 5.08
C LEU A 270 16.85 7.71 5.40
N PRO A 271 17.74 6.68 5.46
CA PRO A 271 17.33 5.36 5.95
C PRO A 271 16.78 5.38 7.37
N GLY A 272 17.46 6.07 8.29
CA GLY A 272 17.00 6.20 9.69
C GLY A 272 15.70 6.99 9.82
N PHE A 273 15.49 8.03 9.01
CA PHE A 273 14.20 8.75 8.97
C PHE A 273 13.07 7.82 8.51
N LYS A 274 13.27 7.08 7.41
CA LYS A 274 12.27 6.13 6.89
C LYS A 274 11.97 4.99 7.87
N GLU A 275 12.93 4.57 8.67
CA GLU A 275 12.74 3.58 9.73
C GLU A 275 11.82 4.12 10.82
N ARG A 276 12.13 5.27 11.41
CA ARG A 276 11.25 5.93 12.41
C ARG A 276 9.83 6.19 11.87
N TYR A 277 9.72 6.56 10.60
CA TYR A 277 8.41 6.75 9.96
C TYR A 277 7.60 5.46 9.91
N ARG A 278 8.24 4.32 9.61
CA ARG A 278 7.59 3.01 9.62
C ARG A 278 7.21 2.56 11.03
N GLU A 279 8.08 2.78 12.01
CA GLU A 279 7.77 2.53 13.42
C GLU A 279 6.54 3.33 13.88
N ALA A 280 6.43 4.59 13.46
CA ALA A 280 5.25 5.41 13.73
C ALA A 280 3.98 4.85 13.05
N LEU A 281 4.08 4.35 11.81
CA LEU A 281 2.97 3.66 11.13
C LEU A 281 2.55 2.39 11.85
N ASP A 282 3.52 1.61 12.35
CA ASP A 282 3.26 0.37 13.06
C ASP A 282 2.53 0.67 14.37
N ALA A 283 3.00 1.64 15.15
CA ALA A 283 2.35 2.09 16.38
C ALA A 283 0.93 2.65 16.13
N LEU A 284 0.74 3.39 15.02
CA LEU A 284 -0.58 3.85 14.60
C LEU A 284 -1.49 2.66 14.27
N GLY A 285 -0.98 1.68 13.52
CA GLY A 285 -1.71 0.49 13.13
C GLY A 285 -2.14 -0.39 14.30
N GLU A 286 -1.35 -0.46 15.37
CA GLU A 286 -1.70 -1.15 16.61
C GLU A 286 -2.94 -0.53 17.30
N SER A 287 -3.17 0.76 17.10
CA SER A 287 -4.35 1.46 17.63
C SER A 287 -5.62 1.24 16.81
N PHE A 288 -5.52 0.63 15.62
CA PHE A 288 -6.60 0.46 14.67
C PHE A 288 -7.26 -0.91 14.77
N ASN A 289 -8.55 -0.95 14.52
CA ASN A 289 -9.23 -2.20 14.15
C ASN A 289 -9.04 -2.50 12.63
N ASP A 290 -9.42 -3.70 12.21
CA ASP A 290 -9.27 -4.15 10.82
C ASP A 290 -9.95 -3.22 9.79
N VAL A 291 -11.05 -2.58 10.15
CA VAL A 291 -11.79 -1.67 9.26
C VAL A 291 -11.01 -0.36 9.06
N GLU A 292 -10.40 0.15 10.13
CA GLU A 292 -9.58 1.37 10.07
C GLU A 292 -8.30 1.13 9.29
N GLN A 293 -7.63 -0.01 9.50
CA GLN A 293 -6.45 -0.41 8.73
C GLN A 293 -6.79 -0.53 7.24
N ALA A 294 -7.88 -1.22 6.91
CA ALA A 294 -8.35 -1.38 5.53
C ALA A 294 -8.71 -0.02 4.89
N ARG A 295 -9.35 0.88 5.66
CA ARG A 295 -9.71 2.23 5.18
C ARG A 295 -8.46 3.06 4.85
N MET A 296 -7.43 3.03 5.71
CA MET A 296 -6.19 3.75 5.47
C MET A 296 -5.41 3.16 4.29
N LEU A 297 -5.31 1.83 4.19
CA LEU A 297 -4.69 1.16 3.03
C LEU A 297 -5.40 1.54 1.72
N HIS A 298 -6.73 1.57 1.73
CA HIS A 298 -7.51 2.00 0.55
C HIS A 298 -7.17 3.44 0.14
N GLU A 299 -6.98 4.35 1.10
CA GLU A 299 -6.60 5.74 0.80
C GLU A 299 -5.16 5.84 0.27
N VAL A 300 -4.21 5.04 0.78
CA VAL A 300 -2.85 4.93 0.21
C VAL A 300 -2.91 4.48 -1.24
N ARG A 301 -3.68 3.43 -1.56
CA ARG A 301 -3.88 2.96 -2.94
C ARG A 301 -4.51 4.04 -3.83
N ARG A 302 -5.48 4.77 -3.29
CA ARG A 302 -6.10 5.90 -3.99
C ARG A 302 -5.09 7.01 -4.29
N ALA A 303 -4.19 7.33 -3.36
CA ALA A 303 -3.13 8.31 -3.56
C ALA A 303 -2.15 7.89 -4.68
N TYR A 304 -1.77 6.60 -4.76
CA TYR A 304 -1.00 6.07 -5.89
C TYR A 304 -1.79 6.14 -7.20
N GLY A 305 -3.08 5.82 -7.19
CA GLY A 305 -3.95 5.95 -8.35
C GLY A 305 -3.98 7.38 -8.90
N PHE A 306 -4.02 8.39 -8.03
CA PHE A 306 -3.89 9.80 -8.44
C PHE A 306 -2.53 10.11 -9.04
N ASN A 307 -1.42 9.61 -8.48
CA ASN A 307 -0.10 9.79 -9.08
C ASN A 307 -0.05 9.22 -10.51
N THR A 308 -0.56 8.02 -10.72
CA THR A 308 -0.65 7.40 -12.05
C THR A 308 -1.48 8.26 -13.00
N ALA A 309 -2.64 8.75 -12.56
CA ALA A 309 -3.50 9.62 -13.36
C ALA A 309 -2.80 10.94 -13.73
N VAL A 310 -2.06 11.56 -12.81
CA VAL A 310 -1.25 12.77 -13.08
C VAL A 310 -0.24 12.50 -14.20
N PHE A 311 0.49 11.40 -14.15
CA PHE A 311 1.48 11.07 -15.18
C PHE A 311 0.84 10.78 -16.55
N ILE A 312 -0.35 10.16 -16.56
CA ILE A 312 -1.13 9.94 -17.79
C ILE A 312 -1.57 11.27 -18.38
N ASP A 313 -2.08 12.20 -17.57
CA ASP A 313 -2.54 13.51 -18.06
C ASP A 313 -1.38 14.37 -18.56
N MET A 314 -0.21 14.31 -17.87
CA MET A 314 1.01 14.98 -18.34
C MET A 314 1.48 14.41 -19.69
N ALA A 315 1.43 13.09 -19.88
CA ALA A 315 1.75 12.47 -21.16
C ALA A 315 0.81 12.91 -22.28
N LYS A 316 -0.49 13.09 -21.99
CA LYS A 316 -1.49 13.61 -22.96
C LYS A 316 -1.24 15.08 -23.30
N ALA A 317 -0.95 15.92 -22.29
CA ALA A 317 -0.69 17.35 -22.49
C ALA A 317 0.52 17.58 -23.40
N LYS A 318 1.53 16.72 -23.36
CA LYS A 318 2.71 16.75 -24.22
C LYS A 318 2.39 16.49 -25.70
N GLN A 319 1.28 15.83 -26.02
CA GLN A 319 0.89 15.46 -27.40
C GLN A 319 0.04 16.51 -28.08
N GLN A 320 -0.36 17.55 -27.38
CA GLN A 320 -1.16 18.68 -27.89
C GLN A 320 -0.26 19.85 -28.22
#